data_277b4f8a9aeccfa7f9577e68a2710d4d
#
_entry.id   277b4f8a9aeccfa7f9577e68a2710d4d
#
_cell.length_a   1.000
_cell.length_b   1.000
_cell.length_c   1.000
_cell.angle_alpha   90.00
_cell.angle_beta   90.00
_cell.angle_gamma   90.00
#
_symmetry.space_group_name_H-M   'P 1'
#
loop_
_entity.id
_entity.type
_entity.pdbx_description
1 polymer ?
#
loop_
_entity_poly.entity_id
_entity_poly.type
_entity_poly.pdbx_seq_one_letter_code
_entity_poly.pdbx_strand_id
1 'polypeptide(L)'
;MASGTNAGSAVYDGAASVPAIVASAGGLSPYGTMGQGGNVSEWNESAYGGTNSSPSEGRAIRGGYWNTSEYGLRSSSRLDGYPANEYAGVGFRVASVPEPSTYVLVLLGAGAVYLWKRRKSSL
;
A
#
# COMPACT_ATOMS: atom_id res chain seq x y z
N MET A 1 16.51 13.31 -3.57
CA MET A 1 15.56 13.49 -2.43
C MET A 1 16.42 13.71 -1.19
N ALA A 2 16.10 14.70 -0.37
CA ALA A 2 16.87 14.97 0.85
C ALA A 2 16.51 13.96 1.94
N SER A 3 17.50 13.45 2.65
CA SER A 3 17.29 12.63 3.84
C SER A 3 16.91 13.50 5.03
N GLY A 4 15.94 13.10 5.80
CA GLY A 4 15.53 13.81 7.00
C GLY A 4 14.08 13.55 7.44
N THR A 5 13.73 14.17 8.54
CA THR A 5 12.41 14.06 9.17
C THR A 5 11.49 15.26 8.91
N ASN A 6 11.95 16.25 8.16
CA ASN A 6 11.16 17.43 7.80
C ASN A 6 10.10 17.08 6.75
N ALA A 7 9.03 17.86 6.71
CA ALA A 7 8.01 17.72 5.68
C ALA A 7 8.64 17.80 4.28
N GLY A 8 8.27 16.89 3.39
CA GLY A 8 8.82 16.80 2.05
C GLY A 8 10.15 16.06 1.93
N SER A 9 10.71 15.58 3.05
CA SER A 9 11.90 14.71 3.07
C SER A 9 11.51 13.25 3.21
N ALA A 10 12.43 12.33 2.90
CA ALA A 10 12.33 10.92 3.25
C ALA A 10 13.31 10.62 4.41
N VAL A 11 12.97 9.65 5.22
CA VAL A 11 13.84 9.17 6.30
C VAL A 11 14.60 7.95 5.82
N TYR A 12 15.88 8.14 5.51
CA TYR A 12 16.78 7.10 5.04
C TYR A 12 18.24 7.48 5.36
N ASP A 13 19.19 6.62 5.09
CA ASP A 13 20.62 6.83 5.23
C ASP A 13 21.04 7.23 6.66
N GLY A 14 20.36 6.68 7.67
CA GLY A 14 20.65 6.99 9.07
C GLY A 14 20.22 8.40 9.51
N ALA A 15 19.35 9.07 8.75
CA ALA A 15 18.81 10.39 9.11
C ALA A 15 18.06 10.41 10.45
N ALA A 16 17.61 9.25 10.91
CA ALA A 16 17.05 9.02 12.22
C ALA A 16 17.57 7.70 12.79
N SER A 17 17.62 7.59 14.12
CA SER A 17 18.01 6.35 14.80
C SER A 17 16.87 5.32 14.86
N VAL A 18 15.66 5.77 14.64
CA VAL A 18 14.41 5.00 14.72
C VAL A 18 13.42 5.52 13.67
N PRO A 19 12.36 4.79 13.37
CA PRO A 19 11.32 5.30 12.49
C PRO A 19 10.75 6.63 13.00
N ALA A 20 10.56 7.57 12.10
CA ALA A 20 9.86 8.82 12.41
C ALA A 20 8.34 8.62 12.36
N ILE A 21 7.62 9.50 13.01
CA ILE A 21 6.15 9.56 12.83
C ILE A 21 5.83 9.90 11.36
N VAL A 22 4.80 9.31 10.81
CA VAL A 22 4.48 9.43 9.38
C VAL A 22 4.35 10.86 8.90
N ALA A 23 3.82 11.75 9.74
CA ALA A 23 3.69 13.18 9.43
C ALA A 23 5.03 13.92 9.22
N SER A 24 6.15 13.31 9.63
CA SER A 24 7.51 13.85 9.47
C SER A 24 8.39 12.97 8.59
N ALA A 25 7.83 11.96 7.96
CA ALA A 25 8.54 10.93 7.20
C ALA A 25 8.47 11.12 5.67
N GLY A 26 8.21 12.31 5.20
CA GLY A 26 8.18 12.64 3.78
C GLY A 26 6.99 13.50 3.38
N GLY A 27 6.96 13.90 2.13
CA GLY A 27 5.88 14.69 1.56
C GLY A 27 4.75 13.84 0.98
N LEU A 28 3.68 14.51 0.59
CA LEU A 28 2.58 13.88 -0.13
C LEU A 28 3.00 13.47 -1.54
N SER A 29 2.60 12.27 -1.93
CA SER A 29 2.64 11.84 -3.33
C SER A 29 1.56 12.57 -4.15
N PRO A 30 1.59 12.48 -5.50
CA PRO A 30 0.50 13.00 -6.34
C PRO A 30 -0.88 12.43 -5.99
N TYR A 31 -0.93 11.31 -5.30
CA TYR A 31 -2.16 10.65 -4.86
C TYR A 31 -2.55 10.96 -3.40
N GLY A 32 -1.86 11.91 -2.76
CA GLY A 32 -2.15 12.32 -1.39
C GLY A 32 -1.67 11.35 -0.30
N THR A 33 -0.83 10.37 -0.63
CA THR A 33 -0.23 9.44 0.34
C THR A 33 1.11 9.98 0.84
N MET A 34 1.39 9.83 2.13
CA MET A 34 2.64 10.27 2.76
C MET A 34 3.64 9.13 2.93
N GLY A 35 4.92 9.48 3.06
CA GLY A 35 5.97 8.56 3.48
C GLY A 35 6.15 7.36 2.53
N GLN A 36 6.06 7.56 1.23
CA GLN A 36 6.14 6.50 0.21
C GLN A 36 7.52 5.83 0.12
N GLY A 37 8.54 6.44 0.64
CA GLY A 37 9.91 5.90 0.64
C GLY A 37 10.63 6.23 1.92
N GLY A 38 11.45 5.31 2.40
CA GLY A 38 12.14 5.42 3.67
C GLY A 38 11.24 5.18 4.88
N ASN A 39 11.74 5.50 6.03
CA ASN A 39 11.12 5.33 7.33
C ASN A 39 10.98 3.86 7.74
N VAL A 40 10.04 3.13 7.19
CA VAL A 40 9.95 1.66 7.29
C VAL A 40 9.76 1.07 5.91
N SER A 41 10.42 -0.04 5.65
CA SER A 41 10.12 -0.86 4.46
C SER A 41 8.73 -1.48 4.61
N GLU A 42 8.06 -1.72 3.51
CA GLU A 42 6.67 -2.16 3.54
C GLU A 42 6.49 -3.50 2.85
N TRP A 43 5.68 -4.34 3.50
CA TRP A 43 5.24 -5.59 2.93
C TRP A 43 4.37 -5.37 1.68
N ASN A 44 4.63 -6.19 0.68
CA ASN A 44 3.75 -6.33 -0.47
C ASN A 44 3.14 -7.73 -0.48
N GLU A 45 1.94 -7.86 -1.01
CA GLU A 45 1.29 -9.15 -1.20
C GLU A 45 1.98 -10.02 -2.25
N SER A 46 2.75 -9.41 -3.15
CA SER A 46 3.45 -10.11 -4.21
C SER A 46 4.58 -10.95 -3.68
N ALA A 47 4.68 -12.19 -4.13
CA ALA A 47 5.83 -13.03 -3.88
C ALA A 47 7.12 -12.38 -4.42
N TYR A 48 8.23 -12.55 -3.70
CA TYR A 48 9.52 -12.01 -4.14
C TYR A 48 10.02 -12.67 -5.42
N GLY A 49 9.92 -13.98 -5.52
CA GLY A 49 10.37 -14.77 -6.68
C GLY A 49 9.45 -15.92 -7.03
N GLY A 50 8.32 -16.03 -6.40
CA GLY A 50 7.35 -17.12 -6.59
C GLY A 50 6.11 -16.70 -7.36
N THR A 51 5.07 -17.49 -7.23
CA THR A 51 3.81 -17.36 -7.95
C THR A 51 2.65 -16.89 -7.10
N ASN A 52 2.88 -16.54 -5.83
CA ASN A 52 1.84 -16.25 -4.83
C ASN A 52 0.96 -17.47 -4.50
N SER A 53 1.43 -18.66 -4.73
CA SER A 53 0.63 -19.88 -4.57
C SER A 53 0.68 -20.45 -3.14
N SER A 54 1.63 -20.01 -2.33
CA SER A 54 1.80 -20.47 -0.95
C SER A 54 1.86 -19.33 0.05
N PRO A 55 1.20 -19.44 1.21
CA PRO A 55 1.30 -18.44 2.27
C PRO A 55 2.71 -18.39 2.91
N SER A 56 3.53 -19.39 2.74
CA SER A 56 4.90 -19.46 3.25
C SER A 56 5.94 -18.93 2.26
N GLU A 57 5.56 -18.54 1.06
CA GLU A 57 6.49 -17.90 0.11
C GLU A 57 7.01 -16.58 0.65
N GLY A 58 8.28 -16.29 0.36
CA GLY A 58 8.86 -14.97 0.62
C GLY A 58 8.08 -13.88 -0.10
N ARG A 59 7.78 -12.81 0.59
CA ARG A 59 7.07 -11.65 0.05
C ARG A 59 8.03 -10.52 -0.26
N ALA A 60 7.72 -9.74 -1.26
CA ALA A 60 8.51 -8.57 -1.57
C ALA A 60 8.32 -7.49 -0.49
N ILE A 61 9.43 -6.95 -0.02
CA ILE A 61 9.48 -5.80 0.89
C ILE A 61 10.08 -4.64 0.10
N ARG A 62 9.49 -3.46 0.19
CA ARG A 62 9.86 -2.29 -0.60
C ARG A 62 9.91 -1.02 0.21
N GLY A 63 10.40 0.04 -0.42
CA GLY A 63 10.37 1.41 0.10
C GLY A 63 11.60 1.82 0.89
N GLY A 64 12.43 0.87 1.33
CA GLY A 64 13.56 1.15 2.21
C GLY A 64 13.12 1.58 3.62
N TYR A 65 14.02 1.55 4.57
CA TYR A 65 13.76 1.97 5.96
C TYR A 65 14.78 3.04 6.38
N TRP A 66 14.64 3.58 7.59
CA TRP A 66 15.41 4.73 8.09
C TRP A 66 16.93 4.61 7.97
N ASN A 67 17.46 3.40 7.95
CA ASN A 67 18.90 3.13 7.84
C ASN A 67 19.31 2.54 6.48
N THR A 68 18.43 2.56 5.50
CA THR A 68 18.73 2.10 4.13
C THR A 68 19.30 3.26 3.32
N SER A 69 20.32 2.98 2.49
CA SER A 69 20.83 3.96 1.55
C SER A 69 19.78 4.33 0.48
N GLU A 70 20.02 5.40 -0.27
CA GLU A 70 19.16 5.86 -1.37
C GLU A 70 18.80 4.77 -2.40
N TYR A 71 19.66 3.77 -2.54
CA TYR A 71 19.39 2.65 -3.45
C TYR A 71 18.17 1.82 -3.02
N GLY A 72 17.92 1.69 -1.72
CA GLY A 72 16.76 0.99 -1.19
C GLY A 72 15.43 1.67 -1.49
N LEU A 73 15.46 2.98 -1.76
CA LEU A 73 14.24 3.75 -2.08
C LEU A 73 13.83 3.65 -3.56
N ARG A 74 14.67 3.08 -4.40
CA ARG A 74 14.36 2.94 -5.84
C ARG A 74 13.16 2.04 -6.05
N SER A 75 12.33 2.36 -7.02
CA SER A 75 11.16 1.55 -7.40
C SER A 75 11.51 0.13 -7.83
N SER A 76 12.72 -0.09 -8.33
CA SER A 76 13.26 -1.42 -8.68
C SER A 76 13.80 -2.20 -7.48
N SER A 77 14.09 -1.52 -6.35
CA SER A 77 14.62 -2.17 -5.16
C SER A 77 13.55 -2.99 -4.46
N ARG A 78 13.89 -4.20 -4.09
CA ARG A 78 13.04 -5.09 -3.30
C ARG A 78 13.90 -6.04 -2.47
N LEU A 79 13.41 -6.40 -1.32
CA LEU A 79 13.99 -7.40 -0.43
C LEU A 79 13.02 -8.58 -0.32
N ASP A 80 13.58 -9.74 0.00
CA ASP A 80 12.81 -10.92 0.33
C ASP A 80 12.55 -10.98 1.83
N GLY A 81 11.34 -11.27 2.23
CA GLY A 81 10.98 -11.50 3.61
C GLY A 81 9.93 -12.60 3.74
N TYR A 82 10.10 -13.44 4.75
CA TYR A 82 9.13 -14.48 5.06
C TYR A 82 8.06 -13.92 6.00
N PRO A 83 6.75 -14.08 5.69
CA PRO A 83 5.66 -13.48 6.48
C PRO A 83 5.63 -13.89 7.95
N ALA A 84 6.19 -15.06 8.28
CA ALA A 84 6.28 -15.54 9.66
C ALA A 84 7.40 -14.88 10.49
N ASN A 85 8.26 -14.09 9.87
CA ASN A 85 9.38 -13.45 10.54
C ASN A 85 9.04 -12.00 10.92
N GLU A 86 9.55 -11.58 12.07
CA GLU A 86 9.49 -10.19 12.52
C GLU A 86 10.77 -9.45 12.09
N TYR A 87 10.58 -8.25 11.54
CA TYR A 87 11.69 -7.39 11.09
C TYR A 87 11.50 -5.99 11.66
N ALA A 88 12.49 -5.49 12.39
CA ALA A 88 12.42 -4.19 13.07
C ALA A 88 12.19 -2.99 12.11
N GLY A 89 12.61 -3.12 10.86
CA GLY A 89 12.51 -2.05 9.86
C GLY A 89 11.40 -2.24 8.84
N VAL A 90 10.45 -3.13 9.10
CA VAL A 90 9.39 -3.48 8.16
C VAL A 90 8.01 -3.25 8.79
N GLY A 91 7.14 -2.61 8.04
CA GLY A 91 5.76 -2.36 8.42
C GLY A 91 4.79 -2.71 7.28
N PHE A 92 3.58 -2.22 7.38
CA PHE A 92 2.56 -2.36 6.35
C PHE A 92 1.68 -1.13 6.31
N ARG A 93 1.01 -0.93 5.19
CA ARG A 93 -0.08 0.04 5.06
C ARG A 93 -1.37 -0.67 4.74
N VAL A 94 -2.45 -0.13 5.26
CA VAL A 94 -3.79 -0.48 4.84
C VAL A 94 -4.33 0.65 3.95
N ALA A 95 -5.02 0.29 2.89
CA ALA A 95 -5.77 1.21 2.06
C ALA A 95 -7.25 0.85 2.13
N SER A 96 -8.10 1.87 2.27
CA SER A 96 -9.52 1.68 2.02
C SER A 96 -9.72 1.71 0.50
N VAL A 97 -10.00 0.56 -0.07
CA VAL A 97 -10.45 0.49 -1.45
C VAL A 97 -11.95 0.77 -1.43
N PRO A 98 -12.43 1.88 -2.03
CA PRO A 98 -13.87 2.08 -2.19
C PRO A 98 -14.42 0.89 -2.97
N GLU A 99 -15.35 0.18 -2.39
CA GLU A 99 -16.04 -0.91 -3.10
C GLU A 99 -16.59 -0.37 -4.42
N PRO A 100 -16.27 -1.00 -5.56
CA PRO A 100 -16.90 -0.59 -6.81
C PRO A 100 -18.39 -0.73 -6.59
N SER A 101 -19.07 0.37 -6.59
CA SER A 101 -20.51 0.68 -6.49
C SER A 101 -21.47 -0.54 -6.57
N THR A 102 -21.24 -1.55 -5.74
CA THR A 102 -22.19 -2.66 -5.53
C THR A 102 -23.59 -2.12 -5.23
N TYR A 103 -23.64 -0.99 -4.49
CA TYR A 103 -24.90 -0.28 -4.25
C TYR A 103 -25.54 0.27 -5.53
N VAL A 104 -24.77 0.81 -6.45
CA VAL A 104 -25.27 1.29 -7.75
C VAL A 104 -25.75 0.13 -8.60
N LEU A 105 -25.02 -0.99 -8.62
CA LEU A 105 -25.45 -2.20 -9.34
C LEU A 105 -26.73 -2.79 -8.75
N VAL A 106 -26.86 -2.83 -7.43
CA VAL A 106 -28.08 -3.30 -6.75
C VAL A 106 -29.25 -2.38 -7.06
N LEU A 107 -29.08 -1.05 -7.02
CA LEU A 107 -30.12 -0.09 -7.35
C LEU A 107 -30.55 -0.20 -8.82
N LEU A 108 -29.61 -0.33 -9.75
CA LEU A 108 -29.89 -0.52 -11.17
C LEU A 108 -30.62 -1.84 -11.42
N GLY A 109 -30.19 -2.92 -10.76
CA GLY A 109 -30.86 -4.23 -10.83
C GLY A 109 -32.28 -4.19 -10.28
N ALA A 110 -32.48 -3.59 -9.12
CA ALA A 110 -33.79 -3.43 -8.51
C ALA A 110 -34.70 -2.55 -9.37
N GLY A 111 -34.20 -1.47 -9.95
CA GLY A 111 -34.91 -0.61 -10.89
C GLY A 111 -35.34 -1.36 -12.15
N ALA A 112 -34.48 -2.16 -12.73
CA ALA A 112 -34.80 -2.96 -13.91
C ALA A 112 -35.90 -4.00 -13.62
N VAL A 113 -35.81 -4.69 -12.48
CA VAL A 113 -36.85 -5.66 -12.06
C VAL A 113 -38.20 -4.97 -11.80
N TYR A 114 -38.16 -3.79 -11.18
CA TYR A 114 -39.38 -3.00 -10.95
C TYR A 114 -40.06 -2.59 -12.26
N LEU A 115 -39.28 -2.05 -13.20
CA LEU A 115 -39.80 -1.66 -14.52
C LEU A 115 -40.35 -2.86 -15.32
N TRP A 116 -39.68 -3.99 -15.25
CA TRP A 116 -40.13 -5.21 -15.90
C TRP A 116 -41.46 -5.73 -15.32
N LYS A 117 -41.61 -5.75 -14.00
CA LYS A 117 -42.89 -6.11 -13.33
C LYS A 117 -44.01 -5.16 -13.72
N ARG A 118 -43.75 -3.87 -13.77
CA ARG A 118 -44.75 -2.86 -14.12
C ARG A 118 -45.24 -3.01 -15.56
N ARG A 119 -44.39 -3.36 -16.49
CA ARG A 119 -44.75 -3.67 -17.88
C ARG A 119 -45.65 -4.91 -18.00
N LYS A 120 -45.44 -5.93 -17.19
CA LYS A 120 -46.29 -7.14 -17.19
C LYS A 120 -47.69 -6.94 -16.59
N SER A 121 -47.87 -5.97 -15.70
CA SER A 121 -49.16 -5.69 -15.06
C SER A 121 -50.03 -4.72 -15.86
N SER A 122 -49.52 -4.15 -16.96
CA SER A 122 -50.27 -3.25 -17.85
C SER A 122 -50.65 -3.90 -19.19
N LEU A 123 -50.50 -5.20 -19.32
CA LEU A 123 -51.01 -6.07 -20.38
C LEU A 123 -52.09 -7.01 -19.83
#